data_21d9ee9e431db710ace7e78446c41eb2
#
_entry.id   21d9ee9e431db710ace7e78446c41eb2
#
_cell.length_a   1.000
_cell.length_b   1.000
_cell.length_c   1.000
_cell.angle_alpha   90.00
_cell.angle_beta   90.00
_cell.angle_gamma   90.00
#
_symmetry.space_group_name_H-M   'P 1'
#
loop_
_entity.id
_entity.type
_entity.pdbx_description
1 polymer ?
#
loop_
_entity_poly.entity_id
_entity_poly.type
_entity_poly.pdbx_seq_one_letter_code
_entity_poly.pdbx_strand_id
1 'polypeptide(L)'
;MVVERRSCWEITAGSKAQLWFSTADSDTTLHNISASQRDAESVTLAGGCWMNRWPAVPSCRGRVVTVLPHVTQANIVKPSWTSQQVHGLLEKAQRDINDSLQWAHSEDSELQYYLRVHGVQDMGYQQIAAVATKVKAKVKELEQTKAAIDSLLANTALPLGLRHKTTFTVHYRNGEGKNATAQCRLVNTDKRHRMALLQTLDETTPDGVKAQYLLPWNTTNHHLIAVGFGGIGIEQMASAAAKPQLINGRRKRARHNFPRVLVTDGCPLFTPRGLFAGIAEGQNVEGRGNVSLLMMKGGWQ
;
A
#
# COMPACT_ATOMS: atom_id res chain seq x y z
N MET A 1 12.69 -7.12 -5.80
CA MET A 1 11.90 -5.89 -6.01
C MET A 1 10.88 -5.68 -4.91
N VAL A 2 10.38 -4.48 -4.74
CA VAL A 2 9.27 -4.16 -3.85
C VAL A 2 8.15 -3.55 -4.68
N VAL A 3 6.93 -3.96 -4.40
CA VAL A 3 5.71 -3.42 -5.00
C VAL A 3 5.07 -2.53 -3.94
N GLU A 4 4.95 -1.26 -4.25
CA GLU A 4 4.23 -0.26 -3.48
C GLU A 4 2.82 -0.13 -4.05
N ARG A 5 1.82 -0.34 -3.21
CA ARG A 5 0.42 -0.09 -3.52
C ARG A 5 -0.04 1.12 -2.73
N ARG A 6 -0.52 2.14 -3.42
CA ARG A 6 -1.22 3.28 -2.82
C ARG A 6 -2.69 3.18 -3.13
N SER A 7 -3.54 3.36 -2.15
CA SER A 7 -4.98 3.33 -2.34
C SER A 7 -5.71 4.33 -1.47
N CYS A 8 -6.72 4.97 -2.03
CA CYS A 8 -7.62 5.87 -1.33
C CYS A 8 -9.01 5.81 -1.97
N TRP A 9 -9.99 6.31 -1.23
CA TRP A 9 -11.30 6.62 -1.74
C TRP A 9 -11.38 8.10 -2.09
N GLU A 10 -12.02 8.41 -3.20
CA GLU A 10 -12.28 9.77 -3.66
C GLU A 10 -13.76 10.05 -3.50
N ILE A 11 -14.11 11.14 -2.85
CA ILE A 11 -15.45 11.71 -2.86
C ILE A 11 -15.52 12.73 -4.00
N THR A 12 -16.43 12.49 -4.92
CA THR A 12 -16.57 13.30 -6.12
C THR A 12 -17.88 14.08 -6.09
N ALA A 13 -17.84 15.33 -6.57
CA ALA A 13 -19.01 16.10 -6.93
C ALA A 13 -19.08 16.16 -8.47
N GLY A 14 -20.05 15.44 -9.04
CA GLY A 14 -20.04 15.16 -10.48
C GLY A 14 -18.81 14.32 -10.87
N SER A 15 -17.98 14.83 -11.78
CA SER A 15 -16.77 14.14 -12.26
C SER A 15 -15.49 14.51 -11.48
N LYS A 16 -15.52 15.53 -10.64
CA LYS A 16 -14.34 16.11 -9.99
C LYS A 16 -14.19 15.60 -8.56
N ALA A 17 -13.02 15.01 -8.25
CA ALA A 17 -12.66 14.65 -6.88
C ALA A 17 -12.33 15.91 -6.06
N GLN A 18 -12.82 15.98 -4.82
CA GLN A 18 -12.62 17.12 -3.95
C GLN A 18 -12.15 16.74 -2.55
N LEU A 19 -12.35 15.47 -2.16
CA LEU A 19 -11.97 14.97 -0.84
C LEU A 19 -11.54 13.51 -0.95
N TRP A 20 -10.61 13.10 -0.09
CA TRP A 20 -10.05 11.74 -0.10
C TRP A 20 -10.03 11.16 1.32
N PHE A 21 -10.08 9.84 1.42
CA PHE A 21 -9.90 9.11 2.68
C PHE A 21 -9.35 7.70 2.42
N SER A 22 -8.70 7.09 3.41
CA SER A 22 -8.09 5.75 3.25
C SER A 22 -9.09 4.61 3.36
N THR A 23 -9.86 4.58 4.45
CA THR A 23 -10.83 3.53 4.77
C THR A 23 -11.99 4.10 5.59
N ALA A 24 -13.07 3.33 5.70
CA ALA A 24 -14.18 3.63 6.61
C ALA A 24 -14.51 2.40 7.45
N ASP A 25 -14.73 2.60 8.73
CA ASP A 25 -15.13 1.56 9.68
C ASP A 25 -16.61 1.18 9.56
N SER A 26 -17.01 0.13 10.28
CA SER A 26 -18.39 -0.35 10.30
C SER A 26 -19.41 0.67 10.81
N ASP A 27 -18.97 1.63 11.62
CA ASP A 27 -19.75 2.75 12.12
C ASP A 27 -19.71 4.00 11.24
N THR A 28 -19.13 3.90 10.03
CA THR A 28 -18.95 4.99 9.05
C THR A 28 -17.93 6.06 9.43
N THR A 29 -17.07 5.82 10.41
CA THR A 29 -15.95 6.72 10.71
C THR A 29 -14.90 6.65 9.58
N LEU A 30 -14.53 7.81 9.04
CA LEU A 30 -13.51 7.93 7.99
C LEU A 30 -12.11 8.07 8.58
N HIS A 31 -11.18 7.28 8.04
CA HIS A 31 -9.77 7.36 8.42
C HIS A 31 -8.95 8.14 7.38
N ASN A 32 -8.04 8.97 7.88
CA ASN A 32 -7.14 9.79 7.05
C ASN A 32 -7.90 10.61 6.01
N ILE A 33 -9.02 11.21 6.42
CA ILE A 33 -9.76 12.12 5.52
C ILE A 33 -8.95 13.40 5.33
N SER A 34 -8.79 13.83 4.09
CA SER A 34 -8.01 15.01 3.74
C SER A 34 -8.48 15.64 2.42
N ALA A 35 -8.27 16.95 2.30
CA ALA A 35 -8.39 17.69 1.04
C ALA A 35 -7.19 17.45 0.09
N SER A 36 -6.18 16.69 0.53
CA SER A 36 -5.02 16.25 -0.25
C SER A 36 -5.06 14.74 -0.46
N GLN A 37 -4.99 14.28 -1.71
CA GLN A 37 -4.95 12.86 -2.03
C GLN A 37 -3.77 12.16 -1.35
N ARG A 38 -2.59 12.79 -1.33
CA ARG A 38 -1.37 12.21 -0.79
C ARG A 38 -1.49 11.88 0.71
N ASP A 39 -2.16 12.73 1.47
CA ASP A 39 -2.28 12.59 2.92
C ASP A 39 -3.36 11.57 3.31
N ALA A 40 -4.30 11.32 2.40
CA ALA A 40 -5.35 10.32 2.53
C ALA A 40 -4.94 8.92 2.04
N GLU A 41 -3.84 8.77 1.31
CA GLU A 41 -3.43 7.49 0.74
C GLU A 41 -2.95 6.50 1.82
N SER A 42 -3.48 5.28 1.75
CA SER A 42 -2.91 4.14 2.45
C SER A 42 -1.82 3.51 1.58
N VAL A 43 -0.61 3.42 2.13
CA VAL A 43 0.55 2.84 1.45
C VAL A 43 0.82 1.46 2.01
N THR A 44 0.91 0.46 1.15
CA THR A 44 1.29 -0.90 1.52
C THR A 44 2.41 -1.40 0.63
N LEU A 45 3.37 -2.09 1.24
CA LEU A 45 4.55 -2.64 0.57
C LEU A 45 4.51 -4.17 0.61
N ALA A 46 4.85 -4.79 -0.51
CA ALA A 46 4.99 -6.24 -0.64
C ALA A 46 6.20 -6.59 -1.52
N GLY A 47 6.71 -7.79 -1.39
CA GLY A 47 7.66 -8.34 -2.34
C GLY A 47 7.01 -8.58 -3.71
N GLY A 48 7.82 -8.75 -4.74
CA GLY A 48 7.32 -9.10 -6.06
C GLY A 48 8.38 -9.78 -6.92
N CYS A 49 7.95 -10.35 -8.03
CA CYS A 49 8.81 -11.02 -8.99
C CYS A 49 8.40 -10.68 -10.42
N TRP A 50 9.39 -10.32 -11.26
CA TRP A 50 9.17 -10.20 -12.69
C TRP A 50 8.93 -11.58 -13.29
N MET A 51 7.85 -11.72 -14.05
CA MET A 51 7.40 -13.00 -14.59
C MET A 51 7.19 -12.91 -16.10
N ASN A 52 7.43 -14.03 -16.77
CA ASN A 52 6.99 -14.22 -18.14
C ASN A 52 6.41 -15.64 -18.29
N ARG A 53 5.69 -15.89 -19.38
CA ARG A 53 5.17 -17.19 -19.73
C ARG A 53 6.26 -17.99 -20.47
N TRP A 54 6.25 -19.31 -20.31
CA TRP A 54 7.08 -20.21 -21.10
C TRP A 54 6.24 -20.90 -22.20
N PRO A 55 6.64 -20.90 -23.46
CA PRO A 55 7.74 -20.09 -24.02
C PRO A 55 7.49 -18.61 -23.89
N ALA A 56 8.54 -17.78 -23.98
CA ALA A 56 8.45 -16.33 -23.82
C ALA A 56 7.45 -15.71 -24.80
N VAL A 57 6.45 -15.01 -24.29
CA VAL A 57 5.40 -14.38 -25.08
C VAL A 57 5.55 -12.86 -24.99
N PRO A 58 5.63 -12.14 -26.12
CA PRO A 58 5.81 -10.69 -26.13
C PRO A 58 4.74 -9.94 -25.33
N SER A 59 3.46 -10.33 -25.40
CA SER A 59 2.36 -9.71 -24.64
C SER A 59 2.44 -9.94 -23.13
N CYS A 60 3.35 -10.79 -22.65
CA CYS A 60 3.61 -11.04 -21.24
C CYS A 60 4.83 -10.26 -20.71
N ARG A 61 5.39 -9.35 -21.48
CA ARG A 61 6.48 -8.49 -21.00
C ARG A 61 5.98 -7.50 -19.95
N GLY A 62 6.87 -7.07 -19.07
CA GLY A 62 6.54 -6.12 -18.01
C GLY A 62 5.60 -6.66 -16.93
N ARG A 63 5.39 -7.97 -16.86
CA ARG A 63 4.50 -8.56 -15.85
C ARG A 63 5.23 -8.78 -14.53
N VAL A 64 4.52 -8.45 -13.45
CA VAL A 64 4.98 -8.61 -12.07
C VAL A 64 3.92 -9.35 -11.27
N VAL A 65 4.35 -10.33 -10.51
CA VAL A 65 3.51 -11.02 -9.54
C VAL A 65 3.83 -10.55 -8.14
N THR A 66 2.80 -10.28 -7.36
CA THR A 66 2.89 -9.85 -5.96
C THR A 66 1.72 -10.40 -5.15
N VAL A 67 1.71 -10.14 -3.86
CA VAL A 67 0.60 -10.46 -2.95
C VAL A 67 -0.11 -9.17 -2.56
N LEU A 68 -1.44 -9.19 -2.58
CA LEU A 68 -2.25 -8.10 -2.04
C LEU A 68 -2.29 -8.19 -0.50
N PRO A 69 -2.27 -7.06 0.20
CA PRO A 69 -2.35 -7.05 1.66
C PRO A 69 -3.65 -7.70 2.15
N HIS A 70 -3.62 -8.23 3.36
CA HIS A 70 -4.83 -8.62 4.06
C HIS A 70 -5.70 -7.39 4.26
N VAL A 71 -6.92 -7.44 3.76
CA VAL A 71 -7.96 -6.49 4.14
C VAL A 71 -8.50 -6.97 5.48
N THR A 72 -7.89 -6.50 6.57
CA THR A 72 -8.26 -6.88 7.95
C THR A 72 -9.58 -6.26 8.39
N GLN A 73 -9.99 -5.16 7.77
CA GLN A 73 -11.28 -4.52 8.00
C GLN A 73 -12.10 -4.58 6.72
N ALA A 74 -13.32 -5.10 6.83
CA ALA A 74 -14.28 -5.02 5.76
C ALA A 74 -14.59 -3.53 5.53
N ASN A 75 -14.05 -2.98 4.46
CA ASN A 75 -14.40 -1.63 4.06
C ASN A 75 -15.90 -1.64 3.68
N ILE A 76 -16.73 -1.00 4.47
CA ILE A 76 -18.18 -0.96 4.25
C ILE A 76 -18.56 -0.12 3.04
N VAL A 77 -17.68 0.81 2.65
CA VAL A 77 -17.92 1.75 1.55
C VAL A 77 -17.87 1.03 0.21
N LYS A 78 -18.84 1.30 -0.63
CA LYS A 78 -18.94 0.73 -1.98
C LYS A 78 -19.09 1.84 -3.01
N PRO A 79 -18.51 1.68 -4.21
CA PRO A 79 -18.71 2.66 -5.30
C PRO A 79 -20.18 2.85 -5.69
N SER A 80 -21.04 1.87 -5.38
CA SER A 80 -22.47 1.91 -5.68
C SER A 80 -23.32 2.67 -4.65
N TRP A 81 -22.70 3.31 -3.65
CA TRP A 81 -23.44 4.13 -2.69
C TRP A 81 -24.15 5.30 -3.37
N THR A 82 -25.38 5.56 -2.92
CA THR A 82 -26.15 6.70 -3.42
C THR A 82 -25.61 8.01 -2.90
N SER A 83 -25.91 9.11 -3.60
CA SER A 83 -25.51 10.45 -3.16
C SER A 83 -25.98 10.77 -1.73
N GLN A 84 -27.15 10.30 -1.32
CA GLN A 84 -27.67 10.48 0.04
C GLN A 84 -26.83 9.73 1.09
N GLN A 85 -26.34 8.52 0.77
CA GLN A 85 -25.46 7.77 1.66
C GLN A 85 -24.11 8.45 1.82
N VAL A 86 -23.57 9.01 0.73
CA VAL A 86 -22.31 9.78 0.76
C VAL A 86 -22.50 11.07 1.55
N HIS A 87 -23.65 11.71 1.44
CA HIS A 87 -23.98 12.91 2.21
C HIS A 87 -24.01 12.63 3.72
N GLY A 88 -24.68 11.55 4.15
CA GLY A 88 -24.68 11.13 5.55
C GLY A 88 -23.29 10.78 6.09
N LEU A 89 -22.41 10.21 5.22
CA LEU A 89 -21.00 9.95 5.56
C LEU A 89 -20.25 11.26 5.81
N LEU A 90 -20.47 12.28 4.96
CA LEU A 90 -19.84 13.61 5.11
C LEU A 90 -20.35 14.38 6.34
N GLU A 91 -21.64 14.30 6.67
CA GLU A 91 -22.20 14.91 7.88
C GLU A 91 -21.55 14.34 9.17
N LYS A 92 -21.29 13.03 9.18
CA LYS A 92 -20.57 12.42 10.30
C LYS A 92 -19.13 12.89 10.32
N ALA A 93 -18.44 12.84 9.17
CA ALA A 93 -17.04 13.30 9.07
C ALA A 93 -16.87 14.77 9.48
N GLN A 94 -17.85 15.63 9.17
CA GLN A 94 -17.85 17.03 9.61
C GLN A 94 -17.86 17.16 11.14
N ARG A 95 -18.66 16.34 11.82
CA ARG A 95 -18.70 16.31 13.30
C ARG A 95 -17.36 15.84 13.86
N ASP A 96 -16.85 14.71 13.37
CA ASP A 96 -15.58 14.12 13.82
C ASP A 96 -14.40 15.08 13.62
N ILE A 97 -14.41 15.86 12.52
CA ILE A 97 -13.38 16.88 12.25
C ILE A 97 -13.55 18.11 13.16
N ASN A 98 -14.78 18.54 13.45
CA ASN A 98 -15.01 19.64 14.38
C ASN A 98 -14.49 19.32 15.78
N ASP A 99 -14.74 18.09 16.27
CA ASP A 99 -14.22 17.63 17.57
C ASP A 99 -12.68 17.56 17.54
N SER A 100 -12.11 17.05 16.45
CA SER A 100 -10.64 16.99 16.28
C SER A 100 -10.00 18.38 16.21
N LEU A 101 -10.65 19.33 15.56
CA LEU A 101 -10.19 20.73 15.50
C LEU A 101 -10.23 21.40 16.88
N GLN A 102 -11.31 21.22 17.61
CA GLN A 102 -11.43 21.78 18.98
C GLN A 102 -10.30 21.27 19.88
N TRP A 103 -10.03 19.96 19.82
CA TRP A 103 -8.91 19.37 20.57
C TRP A 103 -7.56 19.90 20.11
N ALA A 104 -7.30 19.97 18.81
CA ALA A 104 -6.03 20.44 18.24
C ALA A 104 -5.78 21.93 18.54
N HIS A 105 -6.82 22.79 18.54
CA HIS A 105 -6.71 24.17 18.94
C HIS A 105 -6.38 24.34 20.45
N SER A 106 -6.97 23.49 21.30
CA SER A 106 -6.63 23.49 22.74
C SER A 106 -5.16 23.13 22.94
N GLU A 107 -4.70 22.06 22.28
CA GLU A 107 -3.30 21.60 22.33
C GLU A 107 -2.33 22.67 21.78
N ASP A 108 -2.64 23.30 20.63
CA ASP A 108 -1.81 24.39 20.11
C ASP A 108 -1.71 25.57 21.09
N SER A 109 -2.84 25.94 21.72
CA SER A 109 -2.88 27.03 22.71
C SER A 109 -2.01 26.74 23.94
N GLU A 110 -2.04 25.51 24.45
CA GLU A 110 -1.21 25.06 25.55
C GLU A 110 0.29 25.09 25.22
N LEU A 111 0.64 24.57 24.03
CA LEU A 111 2.01 24.57 23.54
C LEU A 111 2.54 25.99 23.31
N GLN A 112 1.73 26.88 22.73
CA GLN A 112 2.08 28.29 22.54
C GLN A 112 2.25 29.01 23.87
N TYR A 113 1.42 28.72 24.89
CA TYR A 113 1.59 29.23 26.22
C TYR A 113 2.93 28.79 26.83
N TYR A 114 3.26 27.49 26.74
CA TYR A 114 4.54 26.96 27.22
C TYR A 114 5.72 27.67 26.57
N LEU A 115 5.74 27.81 25.25
CA LEU A 115 6.81 28.44 24.47
C LEU A 115 6.98 29.95 24.81
N ARG A 116 5.92 30.59 25.30
CA ARG A 116 5.95 32.02 25.73
C ARG A 116 6.55 32.20 27.13
N VAL A 117 6.30 31.24 28.02
CA VAL A 117 6.74 31.31 29.42
C VAL A 117 8.18 30.82 29.59
N HIS A 118 8.61 29.86 28.76
CA HIS A 118 9.94 29.28 28.83
C HIS A 118 10.88 29.86 27.77
N GLY A 119 12.19 29.92 28.14
CA GLY A 119 13.23 30.41 27.25
C GLY A 119 13.82 29.30 26.35
N VAL A 120 14.49 29.72 25.27
CA VAL A 120 15.16 28.79 24.33
C VAL A 120 16.23 27.92 25.01
N GLN A 121 16.75 28.35 26.14
CA GLN A 121 17.77 27.65 26.92
C GLN A 121 17.17 26.58 27.86
N ASP A 122 15.87 26.57 28.06
CA ASP A 122 15.22 25.63 28.95
C ASP A 122 15.25 24.22 28.37
N MET A 123 15.45 23.24 29.26
CA MET A 123 15.47 21.83 28.85
C MET A 123 14.12 21.44 28.23
N GLY A 124 14.17 20.89 27.03
CA GLY A 124 12.96 20.43 26.31
C GLY A 124 12.28 21.48 25.42
N TYR A 125 12.70 22.76 25.48
CA TYR A 125 12.09 23.81 24.65
C TYR A 125 12.06 23.46 23.16
N GLN A 126 13.17 22.94 22.60
CA GLN A 126 13.24 22.59 21.17
C GLN A 126 12.31 21.44 20.80
N GLN A 127 12.16 20.45 21.69
CA GLN A 127 11.21 19.33 21.49
C GLN A 127 9.77 19.84 21.47
N ILE A 128 9.41 20.72 22.44
CA ILE A 128 8.08 21.33 22.48
C ILE A 128 7.84 22.22 21.25
N ALA A 129 8.81 23.01 20.83
CA ALA A 129 8.70 23.82 19.61
C ALA A 129 8.49 22.95 18.34
N ALA A 130 9.17 21.80 18.26
CA ALA A 130 8.96 20.86 17.16
C ALA A 130 7.56 20.22 17.19
N VAL A 131 7.02 19.91 18.38
CA VAL A 131 5.65 19.42 18.55
C VAL A 131 4.65 20.51 18.17
N ALA A 132 4.81 21.74 18.66
CA ALA A 132 3.94 22.88 18.33
C ALA A 132 3.87 23.13 16.82
N THR A 133 5.01 23.02 16.14
CA THR A 133 5.04 23.14 14.66
C THR A 133 4.20 22.07 13.99
N LYS A 134 4.25 20.82 14.47
CA LYS A 134 3.45 19.71 13.94
C LYS A 134 1.96 19.89 14.22
N VAL A 135 1.60 20.30 15.45
CA VAL A 135 0.20 20.56 15.84
C VAL A 135 -0.38 21.70 14.99
N LYS A 136 0.36 22.80 14.81
CA LYS A 136 -0.07 23.90 13.93
C LYS A 136 -0.28 23.47 12.48
N ALA A 137 0.61 22.62 11.95
CA ALA A 137 0.42 22.05 10.61
C ALA A 137 -0.84 21.18 10.53
N LYS A 138 -1.11 20.38 11.59
CA LYS A 138 -2.30 19.55 11.69
C LYS A 138 -3.59 20.37 11.78
N VAL A 139 -3.61 21.44 12.56
CA VAL A 139 -4.75 22.38 12.61
C VAL A 139 -5.06 22.91 11.21
N LYS A 140 -4.06 23.39 10.48
CA LYS A 140 -4.24 23.89 9.12
C LYS A 140 -4.79 22.82 8.16
N GLU A 141 -4.31 21.58 8.26
CA GLU A 141 -4.80 20.46 7.45
C GLU A 141 -6.29 20.16 7.76
N LEU A 142 -6.66 20.13 9.04
CA LEU A 142 -8.05 19.90 9.47
C LEU A 142 -8.98 21.03 9.02
N GLU A 143 -8.54 22.29 9.12
CA GLU A 143 -9.31 23.46 8.63
C GLU A 143 -9.57 23.36 7.11
N GLN A 144 -8.54 22.99 6.33
CA GLN A 144 -8.68 22.81 4.89
C GLN A 144 -9.66 21.65 4.57
N THR A 145 -9.56 20.56 5.32
CA THR A 145 -10.43 19.40 5.14
C THR A 145 -11.87 19.74 5.52
N LYS A 146 -12.08 20.47 6.63
CA LYS A 146 -13.39 20.99 7.03
C LYS A 146 -14.00 21.88 5.94
N ALA A 147 -13.23 22.83 5.43
CA ALA A 147 -13.71 23.72 4.37
C ALA A 147 -14.14 22.97 3.11
N ALA A 148 -13.41 21.88 2.75
CA ALA A 148 -13.78 21.02 1.63
C ALA A 148 -15.08 20.25 1.90
N ILE A 149 -15.28 19.73 3.12
CA ILE A 149 -16.54 19.07 3.53
C ILE A 149 -17.71 20.05 3.49
N ASP A 150 -17.54 21.22 4.10
CA ASP A 150 -18.57 22.26 4.16
C ASP A 150 -19.00 22.69 2.74
N SER A 151 -18.03 22.82 1.83
CA SER A 151 -18.30 23.13 0.42
C SER A 151 -19.08 22.01 -0.29
N LEU A 152 -18.77 20.74 -0.02
CA LEU A 152 -19.50 19.60 -0.58
C LEU A 152 -20.91 19.49 -0.05
N LEU A 153 -21.11 19.71 1.24
CA LEU A 153 -22.44 19.67 1.90
C LEU A 153 -23.34 20.84 1.47
N ALA A 154 -22.76 22.03 1.24
CA ALA A 154 -23.50 23.21 0.77
C ALA A 154 -23.96 23.08 -0.69
N ASN A 155 -23.25 22.31 -1.51
CA ASN A 155 -23.54 22.18 -2.94
C ASN A 155 -24.44 20.98 -3.23
N THR A 156 -25.75 21.13 -2.99
CA THR A 156 -26.74 20.09 -3.23
C THR A 156 -27.08 19.86 -4.71
N ALA A 157 -26.61 20.72 -5.60
CA ALA A 157 -26.94 20.64 -7.03
C ALA A 157 -26.17 19.52 -7.77
N LEU A 158 -25.01 19.11 -7.26
CA LEU A 158 -24.20 18.06 -7.87
C LEU A 158 -24.33 16.75 -7.12
N PRO A 159 -24.56 15.63 -7.83
CA PRO A 159 -24.61 14.34 -7.19
C PRO A 159 -23.22 13.96 -6.63
N LEU A 160 -23.19 13.54 -5.37
CA LEU A 160 -21.99 13.01 -4.74
C LEU A 160 -21.80 11.54 -5.11
N GLY A 161 -20.56 11.15 -5.34
CA GLY A 161 -20.18 9.79 -5.67
C GLY A 161 -18.91 9.37 -4.96
N LEU A 162 -18.66 8.05 -4.99
CA LEU A 162 -17.46 7.44 -4.42
C LEU A 162 -16.69 6.69 -5.51
N ARG A 163 -15.41 6.89 -5.55
CA ARG A 163 -14.51 6.16 -6.44
C ARG A 163 -13.30 5.64 -5.66
N HIS A 164 -13.02 4.35 -5.80
CA HIS A 164 -11.79 3.77 -5.25
C HIS A 164 -10.66 3.90 -6.25
N LYS A 165 -9.56 4.51 -5.83
CA LYS A 165 -8.34 4.66 -6.61
C LYS A 165 -7.25 3.78 -6.03
N THR A 166 -6.57 3.05 -6.90
CA THR A 166 -5.41 2.24 -6.52
C THR A 166 -4.33 2.41 -7.59
N THR A 167 -3.12 2.70 -7.15
CA THR A 167 -1.93 2.77 -8.00
C THR A 167 -0.88 1.78 -7.52
N PHE A 168 -0.12 1.24 -8.45
CA PHE A 168 0.97 0.31 -8.17
C PHE A 168 2.26 0.86 -8.74
N THR A 169 3.28 0.92 -7.89
CA THR A 169 4.64 1.30 -8.29
C THR A 169 5.59 0.17 -7.91
N VAL A 170 6.36 -0.28 -8.87
CA VAL A 170 7.38 -1.30 -8.65
C VAL A 170 8.73 -0.63 -8.50
N HIS A 171 9.37 -0.83 -7.34
CA HIS A 171 10.73 -0.40 -7.05
C HIS A 171 11.69 -1.55 -7.31
N TYR A 172 12.69 -1.34 -8.15
CA TYR A 172 13.64 -2.38 -8.54
C TYR A 172 15.04 -1.79 -8.75
N ARG A 173 16.02 -2.67 -8.90
CA ARG A 173 17.36 -2.30 -9.37
C ARG A 173 17.50 -2.68 -10.83
N ASN A 174 17.96 -1.74 -11.64
CA ASN A 174 18.25 -1.96 -13.06
C ASN A 174 19.55 -2.74 -13.26
N GLY A 175 19.92 -3.03 -14.50
CA GLY A 175 21.14 -3.75 -14.86
C GLY A 175 22.44 -3.09 -14.37
N GLU A 176 22.44 -1.79 -14.13
CA GLU A 176 23.55 -1.01 -13.57
C GLU A 176 23.57 -1.00 -12.02
N GLY A 177 22.61 -1.68 -11.38
CA GLY A 177 22.48 -1.69 -9.93
C GLY A 177 21.86 -0.42 -9.32
N LYS A 178 21.38 0.52 -10.15
CA LYS A 178 20.70 1.74 -9.71
C LYS A 178 19.24 1.48 -9.38
N ASN A 179 18.71 2.21 -8.40
CA ASN A 179 17.28 2.16 -8.08
C ASN A 179 16.47 2.79 -9.21
N ALA A 180 15.40 2.10 -9.60
CA ALA A 180 14.48 2.53 -10.62
C ALA A 180 13.04 2.18 -10.20
N THR A 181 12.06 2.84 -10.81
CA THR A 181 10.64 2.61 -10.56
C THR A 181 9.90 2.41 -11.87
N ALA A 182 8.85 1.60 -11.83
CA ALA A 182 7.92 1.43 -12.94
C ALA A 182 6.48 1.51 -12.42
N GLN A 183 5.66 2.30 -13.09
CA GLN A 183 4.22 2.34 -12.82
C GLN A 183 3.55 1.12 -13.45
N CYS A 184 2.61 0.51 -12.72
CA CYS A 184 1.95 -0.69 -13.15
C CYS A 184 0.43 -0.56 -13.05
N ARG A 185 -0.27 -1.30 -13.92
CA ARG A 185 -1.71 -1.56 -13.84
C ARG A 185 -1.98 -2.96 -13.32
N LEU A 186 -3.09 -3.13 -12.65
CA LEU A 186 -3.59 -4.45 -12.25
C LEU A 186 -4.18 -5.16 -13.48
N VAL A 187 -3.66 -6.35 -13.79
CA VAL A 187 -4.15 -7.18 -14.91
C VAL A 187 -5.14 -8.22 -14.40
N ASN A 188 -4.78 -8.91 -13.31
CA ASN A 188 -5.61 -9.99 -12.78
C ASN A 188 -5.35 -10.18 -11.28
N THR A 189 -6.31 -10.79 -10.58
CA THR A 189 -6.20 -11.15 -9.16
C THR A 189 -6.67 -12.58 -8.91
N ASP A 190 -5.91 -13.32 -8.11
CA ASP A 190 -6.38 -14.54 -7.47
C ASP A 190 -6.77 -14.22 -6.02
N LYS A 191 -8.08 -14.09 -5.79
CA LYS A 191 -8.62 -13.76 -4.46
C LYS A 191 -8.36 -14.85 -3.44
N ARG A 192 -8.30 -16.12 -3.85
CA ARG A 192 -8.08 -17.27 -2.96
C ARG A 192 -6.68 -17.23 -2.36
N HIS A 193 -5.68 -16.86 -3.16
CA HIS A 193 -4.30 -16.79 -2.76
C HIS A 193 -3.80 -15.34 -2.60
N ARG A 194 -4.70 -14.36 -2.62
CA ARG A 194 -4.38 -12.93 -2.52
C ARG A 194 -3.29 -12.45 -3.49
N MET A 195 -3.15 -13.13 -4.63
CA MET A 195 -2.12 -12.80 -5.60
C MET A 195 -2.65 -11.78 -6.61
N ALA A 196 -1.77 -10.89 -7.02
CA ALA A 196 -2.01 -9.94 -8.08
C ALA A 196 -0.99 -10.10 -9.20
N LEU A 197 -1.48 -10.07 -10.42
CA LEU A 197 -0.69 -9.93 -11.63
C LEU A 197 -0.78 -8.48 -12.07
N LEU A 198 0.35 -7.80 -12.05
CA LEU A 198 0.52 -6.44 -12.52
C LEU A 198 1.21 -6.44 -13.88
N GLN A 199 1.08 -5.35 -14.63
CA GLN A 199 1.83 -5.10 -15.85
C GLN A 199 2.28 -3.65 -15.86
N THR A 200 3.51 -3.38 -16.26
CA THR A 200 4.01 -2.03 -16.45
C THR A 200 3.16 -1.28 -17.48
N LEU A 201 3.02 0.02 -17.32
CA LEU A 201 2.19 0.82 -18.24
C LEU A 201 2.74 0.87 -19.67
N ASP A 202 4.04 0.74 -19.82
CA ASP A 202 4.76 0.66 -21.11
C ASP A 202 4.83 -0.77 -21.68
N GLU A 203 4.29 -1.76 -20.96
CA GLU A 203 4.28 -3.17 -21.33
C GLU A 203 5.66 -3.76 -21.62
N THR A 204 6.71 -3.18 -21.03
CA THR A 204 8.08 -3.62 -21.21
C THR A 204 8.67 -4.20 -19.92
N THR A 205 9.53 -5.21 -20.06
CA THR A 205 10.39 -5.62 -18.95
C THR A 205 11.63 -4.73 -18.98
N PRO A 206 11.97 -4.05 -17.87
CA PRO A 206 13.11 -3.14 -17.87
C PRO A 206 14.42 -3.82 -18.23
N ASP A 207 15.33 -3.07 -18.87
CA ASP A 207 16.63 -3.57 -19.27
C ASP A 207 17.46 -4.03 -18.06
N GLY A 208 18.19 -5.13 -18.24
CA GLY A 208 18.99 -5.75 -17.19
C GLY A 208 18.21 -6.53 -16.14
N VAL A 209 16.88 -6.56 -16.23
CA VAL A 209 16.02 -7.36 -15.37
C VAL A 209 15.69 -8.69 -16.04
N LYS A 210 15.91 -9.79 -15.32
CA LYS A 210 15.54 -11.14 -15.78
C LYS A 210 14.17 -11.54 -15.23
N ALA A 211 13.17 -11.62 -16.10
CA ALA A 211 11.88 -12.18 -15.74
C ALA A 211 12.02 -13.70 -15.51
N GLN A 212 11.37 -14.20 -14.47
CA GLN A 212 11.29 -15.62 -14.19
C GLN A 212 10.20 -16.27 -15.05
N TYR A 213 10.37 -17.56 -15.38
CA TYR A 213 9.39 -18.28 -16.13
C TYR A 213 8.54 -19.15 -15.22
N LEU A 214 7.23 -19.13 -15.46
CA LEU A 214 6.33 -20.09 -14.84
C LEU A 214 6.42 -21.38 -15.63
N LEU A 215 7.07 -22.37 -15.04
CA LEU A 215 7.17 -23.70 -15.65
C LEU A 215 5.88 -24.50 -15.40
N PRO A 216 5.44 -25.31 -16.40
CA PRO A 216 4.18 -26.07 -16.29
C PRO A 216 4.24 -27.23 -15.29
N TRP A 217 5.44 -27.61 -14.85
CA TRP A 217 5.64 -28.69 -13.87
C TRP A 217 5.91 -28.15 -12.48
N ASN A 218 5.27 -28.79 -11.50
CA ASN A 218 5.45 -28.44 -10.11
C ASN A 218 6.82 -28.89 -9.60
N THR A 219 7.54 -27.98 -8.96
CA THR A 219 8.76 -28.35 -8.25
C THR A 219 8.37 -28.96 -6.89
N THR A 220 8.60 -30.26 -6.72
CA THR A 220 8.36 -30.98 -5.46
C THR A 220 9.47 -30.76 -4.42
N ASN A 221 10.38 -29.85 -4.67
CA ASN A 221 11.57 -29.65 -3.86
C ASN A 221 11.21 -29.16 -2.46
N HIS A 222 11.73 -29.84 -1.41
CA HIS A 222 11.49 -29.49 -0.02
C HIS A 222 12.37 -28.32 0.45
N HIS A 223 13.51 -28.08 -0.18
CA HIS A 223 14.40 -26.95 0.11
C HIS A 223 14.05 -25.75 -0.79
N LEU A 224 13.88 -24.61 -0.18
CA LEU A 224 13.57 -23.35 -0.87
C LEU A 224 14.55 -22.27 -0.43
N ILE A 225 14.78 -21.32 -1.34
CA ILE A 225 15.53 -20.09 -1.09
C ILE A 225 14.59 -18.93 -1.37
N ALA A 226 14.32 -18.11 -0.37
CA ALA A 226 13.60 -16.86 -0.52
C ALA A 226 14.59 -15.76 -0.92
N VAL A 227 14.20 -14.92 -1.87
CA VAL A 227 14.97 -13.74 -2.30
C VAL A 227 14.13 -12.51 -2.02
N GLY A 228 14.50 -11.74 -1.01
CA GLY A 228 13.67 -10.59 -0.65
C GLY A 228 14.27 -9.72 0.42
N PHE A 229 13.42 -8.86 0.95
CA PHE A 229 13.74 -7.94 2.03
C PHE A 229 12.99 -8.39 3.27
N GLY A 230 13.61 -8.30 4.44
CA GLY A 230 12.93 -8.44 5.72
C GLY A 230 11.93 -7.28 5.95
N GLY A 231 11.01 -7.45 6.91
CA GLY A 231 9.95 -6.46 7.19
C GLY A 231 10.47 -5.04 7.41
N ILE A 232 11.63 -4.89 8.05
CA ILE A 232 12.29 -3.57 8.25
C ILE A 232 12.98 -3.08 6.98
N GLY A 233 13.52 -4.00 6.16
CA GLY A 233 14.27 -3.64 4.95
C GLY A 233 13.39 -3.27 3.75
N ILE A 234 12.10 -3.62 3.77
CA ILE A 234 11.18 -3.30 2.67
C ILE A 234 10.91 -1.80 2.57
N GLU A 235 10.79 -1.12 3.69
CA GLU A 235 10.61 0.34 3.75
C GLU A 235 11.90 1.07 3.34
N GLN A 236 13.05 0.49 3.64
CA GLN A 236 14.35 1.05 3.30
C GLN A 236 14.72 0.86 1.82
N MET A 237 14.02 0.04 1.08
CA MET A 237 14.32 -0.17 -0.35
C MET A 237 14.06 1.08 -1.19
N ALA A 238 13.20 1.97 -0.76
CA ALA A 238 13.05 3.31 -1.34
C ALA A 238 14.32 4.17 -1.11
N SER A 239 15.12 3.88 -0.09
CA SER A 239 16.46 4.42 0.12
C SER A 239 17.49 3.45 -0.47
N ALA A 240 18.53 3.95 -1.11
CA ALA A 240 19.55 3.21 -1.87
C ALA A 240 20.31 2.10 -1.08
N ALA A 241 20.02 1.89 0.20
CA ALA A 241 20.82 1.08 1.12
C ALA A 241 20.39 -0.39 1.24
N ALA A 242 19.13 -0.72 0.95
CA ALA A 242 18.64 -2.08 1.18
C ALA A 242 19.12 -3.07 0.11
N LYS A 243 19.80 -4.12 0.52
CA LYS A 243 20.18 -5.24 -0.34
C LYS A 243 19.23 -6.41 -0.13
N PRO A 244 18.79 -7.11 -1.20
CA PRO A 244 18.01 -8.34 -1.05
C PRO A 244 18.85 -9.40 -0.34
N GLN A 245 18.21 -10.15 0.53
CA GLN A 245 18.82 -11.26 1.26
C GLN A 245 18.40 -12.59 0.65
N LEU A 246 19.29 -13.58 0.71
CA LEU A 246 19.02 -14.97 0.37
C LEU A 246 18.78 -15.73 1.67
N ILE A 247 17.59 -16.25 1.84
CA ILE A 247 17.18 -16.92 3.09
C ILE A 247 16.79 -18.35 2.76
N ASN A 248 17.48 -19.30 3.42
CA ASN A 248 17.21 -20.72 3.28
C ASN A 248 16.00 -21.14 4.12
N GLY A 249 15.16 -21.97 3.56
CA GLY A 249 14.01 -22.51 4.24
C GLY A 249 13.57 -23.86 3.67
N ARG A 250 12.47 -24.36 4.21
CA ARG A 250 11.89 -25.63 3.82
C ARG A 250 10.41 -25.49 3.49
N ARG A 251 9.98 -26.31 2.55
CA ARG A 251 8.58 -26.48 2.17
C ARG A 251 8.07 -27.83 2.68
N LYS A 252 6.90 -27.81 3.29
CA LYS A 252 6.12 -29.02 3.59
C LYS A 252 4.73 -28.86 2.98
N ARG A 253 4.45 -29.60 1.90
CA ARG A 253 3.23 -29.41 1.08
C ARG A 253 3.14 -27.99 0.54
N ALA A 254 2.06 -27.25 0.86
CA ALA A 254 1.84 -25.86 0.46
C ALA A 254 2.39 -24.82 1.46
N ARG A 255 3.04 -25.24 2.55
CA ARG A 255 3.51 -24.35 3.63
C ARG A 255 5.03 -24.19 3.60
N HIS A 256 5.52 -23.04 4.02
CA HIS A 256 6.94 -22.76 4.24
C HIS A 256 7.21 -22.36 5.70
N ASN A 257 8.48 -22.41 6.08
CA ASN A 257 8.95 -22.08 7.44
C ASN A 257 9.82 -20.82 7.50
N PHE A 258 9.73 -19.94 6.50
CA PHE A 258 10.51 -18.71 6.53
C PHE A 258 10.01 -17.76 7.63
N PRO A 259 10.91 -17.16 8.43
CA PRO A 259 10.54 -16.19 9.44
C PRO A 259 9.97 -14.90 8.79
N ARG A 260 8.88 -14.39 9.33
CA ARG A 260 8.23 -13.15 8.82
C ARG A 260 9.14 -11.92 8.86
N VAL A 261 10.03 -11.86 9.84
CA VAL A 261 11.00 -10.75 9.97
C VAL A 261 11.98 -10.71 8.80
N LEU A 262 12.29 -11.86 8.22
CA LEU A 262 13.27 -12.00 7.14
C LEU A 262 12.62 -12.08 5.75
N VAL A 263 11.39 -12.60 5.65
CA VAL A 263 10.69 -12.81 4.38
C VAL A 263 9.31 -12.19 4.47
N THR A 264 9.10 -11.13 3.70
CA THR A 264 7.80 -10.46 3.58
C THR A 264 6.90 -11.15 2.57
N ASP A 265 5.59 -10.89 2.66
CA ASP A 265 4.61 -11.33 1.67
C ASP A 265 5.03 -10.88 0.26
N GLY A 266 4.86 -11.77 -0.71
CA GLY A 266 5.23 -11.51 -2.10
C GLY A 266 6.69 -11.79 -2.46
N CYS A 267 7.56 -12.15 -1.50
CA CYS A 267 8.94 -12.53 -1.81
C CYS A 267 8.98 -13.78 -2.71
N PRO A 268 9.75 -13.77 -3.83
CA PRO A 268 9.90 -14.93 -4.69
C PRO A 268 10.71 -16.04 -4.01
N LEU A 269 10.25 -17.25 -4.22
CA LEU A 269 10.84 -18.48 -3.72
C LEU A 269 11.43 -19.28 -4.87
N PHE A 270 12.64 -19.78 -4.67
CA PHE A 270 13.39 -20.55 -5.64
C PHE A 270 13.78 -21.90 -5.07
N THR A 271 13.99 -22.88 -5.95
CA THR A 271 14.71 -24.10 -5.59
C THR A 271 16.20 -23.83 -5.46
N PRO A 272 17.01 -24.71 -4.83
CA PRO A 272 18.47 -24.56 -4.83
C PRO A 272 19.13 -24.53 -6.22
N ARG A 273 18.41 -25.00 -7.26
CA ARG A 273 18.82 -24.93 -8.67
C ARG A 273 18.40 -23.63 -9.36
N GLY A 274 17.85 -22.66 -8.62
CA GLY A 274 17.41 -21.36 -9.18
C GLY A 274 16.07 -21.40 -9.95
N LEU A 275 15.32 -22.49 -9.91
CA LEU A 275 13.99 -22.55 -10.54
C LEU A 275 12.97 -21.86 -9.66
N PHE A 276 12.11 -21.03 -10.25
CA PHE A 276 11.02 -20.36 -9.55
C PHE A 276 10.02 -21.38 -8.99
N ALA A 277 9.77 -21.33 -7.68
CA ALA A 277 8.92 -22.26 -6.95
C ALA A 277 7.60 -21.64 -6.48
N GLY A 278 7.45 -20.31 -6.55
CA GLY A 278 6.28 -19.58 -6.10
C GLY A 278 6.63 -18.29 -5.36
N ILE A 279 5.66 -17.72 -4.68
CA ILE A 279 5.85 -16.56 -3.81
C ILE A 279 5.41 -16.89 -2.38
N ALA A 280 6.05 -16.25 -1.41
CA ALA A 280 5.68 -16.37 -0.01
C ALA A 280 4.38 -15.60 0.25
N GLU A 281 3.42 -16.23 0.92
CA GLU A 281 2.13 -15.63 1.23
C GLU A 281 1.75 -15.91 2.68
N GLY A 282 1.28 -14.87 3.37
CA GLY A 282 0.59 -14.91 4.65
C GLY A 282 1.29 -15.77 5.70
N GLN A 283 2.05 -15.16 6.57
CA GLN A 283 2.59 -15.83 7.74
C GLN A 283 1.64 -15.65 8.90
N ASN A 284 1.23 -16.75 9.53
CA ASN A 284 0.58 -16.70 10.83
C ASN A 284 1.61 -16.38 11.93
N VAL A 285 1.11 -16.14 13.17
CA VAL A 285 1.93 -15.83 14.35
C VAL A 285 2.96 -16.93 14.65
N GLU A 286 2.74 -18.15 14.17
CA GLU A 286 3.64 -19.31 14.35
C GLU A 286 4.77 -19.38 13.31
N GLY A 287 4.94 -18.38 12.45
CA GLY A 287 5.99 -18.35 11.44
C GLY A 287 5.79 -19.33 10.27
N ARG A 288 4.58 -19.82 10.05
CA ARG A 288 4.23 -20.71 8.94
C ARG A 288 3.41 -19.96 7.90
N GLY A 289 3.98 -19.76 6.74
CA GLY A 289 3.29 -19.17 5.58
C GLY A 289 2.98 -20.20 4.50
N ASN A 290 2.20 -19.79 3.52
CA ASN A 290 1.89 -20.57 2.34
C ASN A 290 2.86 -20.27 1.20
N VAL A 291 3.15 -21.27 0.38
CA VAL A 291 3.79 -21.11 -0.91
C VAL A 291 2.67 -21.04 -1.93
N SER A 292 2.37 -19.86 -2.44
CA SER A 292 1.38 -19.69 -3.49
C SER A 292 2.04 -19.90 -4.84
N LEU A 293 1.60 -20.94 -5.51
CA LEU A 293 1.90 -21.18 -6.92
C LEU A 293 0.85 -20.48 -7.74
N LEU A 294 1.28 -19.74 -8.73
CA LEU A 294 0.42 -19.12 -9.74
C LEU A 294 -0.30 -20.19 -10.55
N MET A 295 -1.34 -20.76 -10.01
CA MET A 295 -2.33 -21.50 -10.81
C MET A 295 -3.37 -20.52 -11.35
N MET A 296 -2.94 -19.48 -12.05
CA MET A 296 -3.84 -18.67 -12.88
C MET A 296 -4.20 -19.47 -14.12
N LYS A 297 -5.11 -20.44 -13.97
CA LYS A 297 -5.80 -21.04 -15.12
C LYS A 297 -6.55 -19.91 -15.84
N GLY A 298 -6.08 -19.53 -17.01
CA GLY A 298 -6.75 -18.60 -17.92
C GLY A 298 -6.39 -17.11 -17.81
N GLY A 299 -5.54 -16.68 -16.89
CA GLY A 299 -5.21 -15.25 -16.67
C GLY A 299 -4.02 -14.69 -17.46
N TRP A 300 -3.50 -15.42 -18.43
CA TRP A 300 -2.36 -15.01 -19.25
C TRP A 300 -2.76 -14.61 -20.67
N GLN A 301 -4.08 -14.51 -20.96
CA GLN A 301 -4.60 -13.99 -22.22
C GLN A 301 -4.62 -12.49 -22.23
#